data_69e106dd8483e8e04db300ac895b93a1
#
_entry.id   69e106dd8483e8e04db300ac895b93a1
#
_cell.length_a   1.000
_cell.length_b   1.000
_cell.length_c   1.000
_cell.angle_alpha   90.00
_cell.angle_beta   90.00
_cell.angle_gamma   90.00
#
_symmetry.space_group_name_H-M   'P 1'
#
loop_
_entity.id
_entity.type
_entity.pdbx_description
1 polymer ?
#
loop_
_entity_poly.entity_id
_entity_poly.type
_entity_poly.pdbx_seq_one_letter_code
_entity_poly.pdbx_strand_id
1 'polypeptide(L)' 'MEGVRQQFARNLRHHRDAAGLSQEALASICDLHRTEISLLERCKRSPRLETIVILSRGLQLASPAQLLEGIA' A
#
# COMPACT_ATOMS: atom_id res chain seq x y z
N MET A 1 7.78 15.29 -5.23
CA MET A 1 6.59 15.12 -6.05
C MET A 1 5.45 14.63 -5.18
N GLU A 2 4.56 15.56 -4.88
CA GLU A 2 3.40 15.28 -4.04
C GLU A 2 2.51 14.21 -4.64
N GLY A 3 2.23 14.30 -5.93
CA GLY A 3 1.29 13.42 -6.58
C GLY A 3 1.65 11.94 -6.48
N VAL A 4 2.93 11.62 -6.42
CA VAL A 4 3.38 10.23 -6.35
C VAL A 4 2.91 9.56 -5.06
N ARG A 5 3.18 10.20 -3.91
CA ARG A 5 2.78 9.63 -2.63
C ARG A 5 1.26 9.57 -2.48
N GLN A 6 0.58 10.59 -2.98
CA GLN A 6 -0.88 10.63 -2.92
C GLN A 6 -1.50 9.53 -3.78
N GLN A 7 -0.97 9.33 -4.98
CA GLN A 7 -1.49 8.28 -5.86
C GLN A 7 -1.22 6.90 -5.27
N PHE A 8 -0.03 6.68 -4.71
CA PHE A 8 0.27 5.42 -4.06
C PHE A 8 -0.68 5.17 -2.88
N ALA A 9 -0.90 6.19 -2.07
CA ALA A 9 -1.80 6.08 -0.91
C ALA A 9 -3.20 5.66 -1.33
N ARG A 10 -3.73 6.27 -2.40
CA ARG A 10 -5.04 5.91 -2.93
C ARG A 10 -5.06 4.49 -3.45
N ASN A 11 -4.02 4.10 -4.18
CA ASN A 11 -3.93 2.74 -4.72
C ASN A 11 -3.89 1.70 -3.60
N LEU A 12 -3.09 1.96 -2.59
CA LEU A 12 -2.98 1.05 -1.46
C LEU A 12 -4.33 0.89 -0.76
N ARG A 13 -4.99 2.00 -0.47
CA ARG A 13 -6.28 1.96 0.20
C ARG A 13 -7.34 1.26 -0.67
N HIS A 14 -7.34 1.56 -1.96
CA HIS A 14 -8.27 0.95 -2.89
C HIS A 14 -8.13 -0.58 -2.89
N HIS A 15 -6.91 -1.08 -3.02
CA HIS A 15 -6.68 -2.52 -3.06
C HIS A 15 -6.94 -3.17 -1.71
N ARG A 16 -6.63 -2.48 -0.62
CA ARG A 16 -6.92 -2.97 0.71
C ARG A 16 -8.44 -3.10 0.93
N ASP A 17 -9.19 -2.06 0.58
CA ASP A 17 -10.64 -2.07 0.72
C ASP A 17 -11.27 -3.14 -0.18
N ALA A 18 -10.78 -3.27 -1.40
CA ALA A 18 -11.27 -4.28 -2.34
C ALA A 18 -11.03 -5.69 -1.82
N ALA A 19 -9.97 -5.89 -1.06
CA ALA A 19 -9.66 -7.18 -0.45
C ALA A 19 -10.44 -7.43 0.85
N GLY A 20 -11.19 -6.43 1.31
CA GLY A 20 -11.96 -6.55 2.55
C GLY A 20 -11.10 -6.54 3.80
N LEU A 21 -9.92 -5.95 3.74
CA LEU A 21 -8.97 -5.97 4.85
C LEU A 21 -8.95 -4.63 5.59
N SER A 22 -8.87 -4.70 6.93
CA SER A 22 -8.55 -3.52 7.72
C SER A 22 -7.05 -3.23 7.60
N GLN A 23 -6.65 -2.04 8.04
CA GLN A 23 -5.22 -1.71 8.10
C GLN A 23 -4.46 -2.72 8.96
N GLU A 24 -5.05 -3.09 10.09
CA GLU A 24 -4.44 -4.05 11.01
C GLU A 24 -4.31 -5.43 10.39
N ALA A 25 -5.34 -5.87 9.67
CA ALA A 25 -5.33 -7.18 9.04
C ALA A 25 -4.26 -7.23 7.94
N LEU A 26 -4.15 -6.18 7.13
CA LEU A 26 -3.13 -6.13 6.09
C LEU A 26 -1.73 -6.12 6.70
N ALA A 27 -1.54 -5.33 7.76
CA ALA A 27 -0.26 -5.27 8.44
C ALA A 27 0.15 -6.65 8.97
N SER A 28 -0.80 -7.37 9.55
CA SER A 28 -0.54 -8.72 10.06
C SER A 28 -0.11 -9.67 8.95
N ILE A 29 -0.83 -9.64 7.83
CA ILE A 29 -0.50 -10.50 6.67
C ILE A 29 0.90 -10.19 6.14
N CYS A 30 1.28 -8.91 6.14
CA CYS A 30 2.55 -8.46 5.58
C CYS A 30 3.70 -8.46 6.59
N ASP A 31 3.41 -8.81 7.84
CA ASP A 31 4.39 -8.72 8.94
C ASP A 31 4.94 -7.30 9.08
N LEU A 32 4.05 -6.35 8.97
CA LEU A 32 4.34 -4.93 9.14
C LEU A 32 3.57 -4.40 10.34
N HIS A 33 3.98 -3.25 10.86
CA HIS A 33 3.20 -2.56 11.86
C HIS A 33 2.01 -1.84 11.22
N ARG A 34 0.88 -1.84 11.93
CA ARG A 34 -0.30 -1.09 11.49
C ARG A 34 0.05 0.38 11.25
N THR A 35 0.93 0.93 12.06
CA THR A 35 1.39 2.33 11.92
C THR A 35 1.99 2.57 10.55
N GLU A 36 2.74 1.60 10.02
CA GLU A 36 3.33 1.72 8.68
C GLU A 36 2.25 1.88 7.62
N ILE A 37 1.22 1.02 7.67
CA ILE A 37 0.12 1.09 6.72
C ILE A 37 -0.59 2.45 6.84
N SER A 38 -0.86 2.87 8.06
CA SER A 38 -1.54 4.14 8.32
C SER A 38 -0.76 5.33 7.76
N LEU A 39 0.56 5.36 7.99
CA LEU A 39 1.40 6.46 7.50
C LEU A 39 1.43 6.51 5.98
N LEU A 40 1.48 5.35 5.33
CA LEU A 40 1.47 5.28 3.87
C LEU A 40 0.14 5.78 3.31
N GLU A 41 -0.99 5.38 3.91
CA GLU A 41 -2.31 5.78 3.43
C GLU A 41 -2.61 7.25 3.70
N ARG A 42 -1.95 7.85 4.69
CA ARG A 42 -2.12 9.27 5.01
C ARG A 42 -1.10 10.15 4.31
N CYS A 43 -0.33 9.60 3.38
CA CYS A 43 0.69 10.34 2.63
C CYS A 43 1.79 10.92 3.53
N LYS A 44 2.02 10.32 4.71
CA LYS A 44 3.03 10.81 5.65
C LYS A 44 4.39 10.16 5.43
N ARG A 45 4.46 9.15 4.58
CA ARG A 45 5.68 8.42 4.31
C ARG A 45 5.68 7.89 2.88
N SER A 46 6.86 7.85 2.28
CA SER A 46 7.05 7.17 0.99
C SER A 46 7.36 5.71 1.26
N PRO A 47 6.80 4.78 0.49
CA PRO A 47 7.10 3.37 0.68
C PRO A 47 8.52 3.06 0.19
N ARG A 48 9.17 2.14 0.86
CA ARG A 48 10.39 1.54 0.34
C ARG A 48 10.02 0.58 -0.77
N LEU A 49 10.97 0.32 -1.66
CA LEU A 49 10.75 -0.63 -2.74
C LEU A 49 10.31 -2.00 -2.20
N GLU A 50 10.99 -2.49 -1.18
CA GLU A 50 10.65 -3.77 -0.55
C GLU A 50 9.24 -3.77 0.00
N THR A 51 8.82 -2.66 0.59
CA THR A 51 7.48 -2.53 1.16
C THR A 51 6.43 -2.65 0.08
N ILE A 52 6.65 -2.05 -1.08
CA ILE A 52 5.72 -2.14 -2.22
C ILE A 52 5.55 -3.61 -2.63
N VAL A 53 6.64 -4.34 -2.71
CA VAL A 53 6.60 -5.76 -3.09
C VAL A 53 5.85 -6.58 -2.03
N ILE A 54 6.16 -6.35 -0.76
CA ILE A 54 5.52 -7.06 0.35
C ILE A 54 4.00 -6.80 0.35
N LEU A 55 3.61 -5.54 0.17
CA LEU A 55 2.19 -5.17 0.14
C LEU A 55 1.47 -5.81 -1.03
N SER A 56 2.10 -5.82 -2.21
CA SER A 56 1.48 -6.42 -3.39
C SER A 56 1.23 -7.91 -3.18
N ARG A 57 2.16 -8.60 -2.53
CA ARG A 57 2.00 -10.02 -2.22
C ARG A 57 0.91 -10.25 -1.18
N GLY A 58 0.91 -9.44 -0.13
CA GLY A 58 -0.11 -9.54 0.92
C GLY A 58 -1.51 -9.28 0.40
N LEU A 59 -1.63 -8.40 -0.58
CA LEU A 59 -2.90 -8.08 -1.24
C LEU A 59 -3.23 -9.04 -2.38
N GLN A 60 -2.34 -9.99 -2.67
CA GLN A 60 -2.50 -10.97 -3.74
C GLN A 60 -2.68 -10.32 -5.11
N LEU A 61 -1.94 -9.25 -5.34
CA LEU A 61 -1.95 -8.56 -6.64
C LEU A 61 -1.08 -9.33 -7.64
N ALA A 62 -1.41 -9.20 -8.91
CA ALA A 62 -0.66 -9.87 -9.96
C ALA A 62 0.77 -9.29 -10.07
N SER A 63 0.94 -8.01 -9.72
CA SER A 63 2.24 -7.33 -9.86
C SER A 63 2.30 -6.16 -8.91
N PRO A 64 3.50 -5.83 -8.38
CA PRO A 64 3.68 -4.60 -7.61
C PRO A 64 3.29 -3.33 -8.39
N ALA A 65 3.34 -3.41 -9.73
CA ALA A 65 2.95 -2.28 -10.58
C ALA A 65 1.51 -1.84 -10.34
N GLN A 66 0.65 -2.72 -9.86
CA GLN A 66 -0.74 -2.36 -9.58
C GLN A 66 -0.84 -1.34 -8.45
N LEU A 67 0.12 -1.30 -7.54
CA LEU A 67 0.16 -0.27 -6.51
C LEU A 67 0.69 1.06 -7.03
N LEU A 68 1.25 1.06 -8.24
CA LEU A 68 1.83 2.25 -8.84
C LEU A 68 1.00 2.78 -10.01
N GLU A 69 -0.18 2.23 -10.24
CA GLU A 69 -1.03 2.65 -11.34
C GLU A 69 -1.38 4.13 -11.23
N GLY A 70 -1.34 4.81 -12.38
CA GLY A 70 -1.64 6.23 -12.44
C GLY A 70 -0.46 7.13 -12.09
N ILE A 71 0.68 6.55 -11.72
CA ILE A 71 1.88 7.32 -11.45
C ILE A 71 2.68 7.40 -12.76
N ALA A 72 2.83 8.61 -13.24
CA ALA A 72 3.54 8.87 -14.50
C ALA A 72 5.04 9.05 -14.29
#